data_64b89bf64977b105858887c85d7a3b15
#
_entry.id   64b89bf64977b105858887c85d7a3b15
#
_cell.length_a   1.000
_cell.length_b   1.000
_cell.length_c   1.000
_cell.angle_alpha   90.00
_cell.angle_beta   90.00
_cell.angle_gamma   90.00
#
_symmetry.space_group_name_H-M   'P 1'
#
loop_
_entity.id
_entity.type
_entity.pdbx_description
1 polymer ?
#
loop_
_entity_poly.entity_id
_entity_poly.type
_entity_poly.pdbx_seq_one_letter_code
_entity_poly.pdbx_strand_id
1 'polypeptide(L)'
;MMFPLKTILLTGASGLIGRYLMKDLLLQGHSLVVLSRRKGVYSAKDRIESIIKDWEDRLQRRLVRPHVVEGDIRNPFCGLELENSVGTKKILSLPRSVGTIDTILHSAASLRFEKDHTGEEPVRSNVEGARNAIALAEALGVSQYHHISTAYVCGKSGSAAVSPSDLEVGQAFQNIYEESKLQAEQLVHQASGISSKTIYRPSIVVGDSETGFTSTFSTIYSLIRFLRALPEHNAYDIPWILSRLQLTGNEGKNLVPVDWVSQRIADVINSPELHNQTIHLSSPIKVPGAIIRDAIIEAIEVEDVAWKSMATKSNLSQAINAVSDEAFDTYLDAYRGYLADDPNFTPSRPGPIGFWKDAPVLDRQAMVKLFTYAIRSRFRDTTPFPVPTNEADLPGMENPLPIQIWIDEFLEGNANSPKLDELDASAFQLRLSGFGGGNWKIARSKDASGVSNAVVHMSMDSWYDLLETTTSVTSLLEQGKLVLITDKAARTGVMTLLIELIEDSKERFTNYQEGDLPSVLPIDQHRKGGRRFA
;
A
#
# COMPACT_ATOMS: atom_id res chain seq x y z
N MET A 1 -11.67 -19.86 26.70
CA MET A 1 -10.58 -20.85 26.81
C MET A 1 -9.26 -20.11 26.80
N MET A 2 -8.35 -20.46 27.72
CA MET A 2 -6.97 -19.95 27.66
C MET A 2 -6.22 -20.76 26.61
N PHE A 3 -5.78 -20.14 25.53
CA PHE A 3 -4.88 -20.74 24.56
C PHE A 3 -3.41 -20.52 24.99
N PRO A 4 -2.47 -21.38 24.58
CA PRO A 4 -1.07 -21.18 24.92
C PRO A 4 -0.52 -19.94 24.22
N LEU A 5 0.15 -19.09 24.98
CA LEU A 5 0.83 -17.92 24.43
C LEU A 5 2.03 -18.38 23.58
N LYS A 6 2.23 -17.73 22.45
CA LYS A 6 3.26 -18.06 21.46
C LYS A 6 4.20 -16.89 21.26
N THR A 7 5.43 -17.18 20.85
CA THR A 7 6.34 -16.21 20.26
C THR A 7 6.22 -16.28 18.73
N ILE A 8 5.68 -15.25 18.11
CA ILE A 8 5.33 -15.22 16.69
C ILE A 8 6.25 -14.24 15.95
N LEU A 9 6.96 -14.72 14.93
CA LEU A 9 7.66 -13.84 14.00
C LEU A 9 6.70 -13.41 12.90
N LEU A 10 6.42 -12.11 12.83
CA LEU A 10 5.52 -11.51 11.86
C LEU A 10 6.32 -10.73 10.81
N THR A 11 6.14 -11.07 9.53
CA THR A 11 6.60 -10.24 8.42
C THR A 11 5.46 -9.39 7.86
N GLY A 12 5.77 -8.25 7.26
CA GLY A 12 4.74 -7.41 6.64
C GLY A 12 3.85 -6.63 7.61
N ALA A 13 4.27 -6.43 8.87
CA ALA A 13 3.53 -5.71 9.90
C ALA A 13 3.18 -4.26 9.53
N SER A 14 3.87 -3.64 8.59
CA SER A 14 3.55 -2.29 8.11
C SER A 14 2.48 -2.25 7.01
N GLY A 15 2.10 -3.40 6.44
CA GLY A 15 1.01 -3.51 5.48
C GLY A 15 -0.37 -3.48 6.13
N LEU A 16 -1.44 -3.39 5.33
CA LEU A 16 -2.81 -3.28 5.84
C LEU A 16 -3.18 -4.45 6.76
N ILE A 17 -3.06 -5.69 6.30
CA ILE A 17 -3.37 -6.89 7.10
C ILE A 17 -2.40 -7.01 8.28
N GLY A 18 -1.09 -6.83 8.03
CA GLY A 18 -0.06 -7.04 9.03
C GLY A 18 -0.17 -6.12 10.25
N ARG A 19 -0.62 -4.88 10.08
CA ARG A 19 -0.82 -3.95 11.22
C ARG A 19 -2.00 -4.35 12.10
N TYR A 20 -3.08 -4.89 11.51
CA TYR A 20 -4.21 -5.43 12.27
C TYR A 20 -3.80 -6.72 12.99
N LEU A 21 -3.09 -7.62 12.32
CA LEU A 21 -2.55 -8.83 12.94
C LEU A 21 -1.63 -8.51 14.12
N MET A 22 -0.73 -7.53 13.96
CA MET A 22 0.13 -7.09 15.06
C MET A 22 -0.70 -6.62 16.26
N LYS A 23 -1.70 -5.78 16.03
CA LYS A 23 -2.62 -5.30 17.08
C LYS A 23 -3.35 -6.46 17.76
N ASP A 24 -4.00 -7.33 16.98
CA ASP A 24 -4.85 -8.39 17.52
C ASP A 24 -4.04 -9.42 18.31
N LEU A 25 -2.88 -9.82 17.82
CA LEU A 25 -2.00 -10.77 18.49
C LEU A 25 -1.38 -10.19 19.78
N LEU A 26 -1.01 -8.90 19.78
CA LEU A 26 -0.56 -8.22 21.01
C LEU A 26 -1.67 -8.12 22.05
N LEU A 27 -2.90 -7.82 21.64
CA LEU A 27 -4.07 -7.77 22.54
C LEU A 27 -4.41 -9.14 23.12
N GLN A 28 -4.13 -10.23 22.40
CA GLN A 28 -4.29 -11.59 22.86
C GLN A 28 -3.14 -12.06 23.76
N GLY A 29 -2.09 -11.25 23.93
CA GLY A 29 -0.98 -11.51 24.86
C GLY A 29 0.20 -12.28 24.24
N HIS A 30 0.22 -12.53 22.94
CA HIS A 30 1.35 -13.14 22.27
C HIS A 30 2.60 -12.25 22.31
N SER A 31 3.78 -12.88 22.36
CA SER A 31 5.06 -12.22 22.16
C SER A 31 5.33 -12.09 20.66
N LEU A 32 5.59 -10.89 20.17
CA LEU A 32 5.85 -10.67 18.75
C LEU A 32 7.31 -10.29 18.49
N VAL A 33 7.88 -10.94 17.47
CA VAL A 33 9.09 -10.50 16.77
C VAL A 33 8.64 -9.99 15.41
N VAL A 34 8.84 -8.70 15.15
CA VAL A 34 8.40 -8.07 13.91
C VAL A 34 9.60 -7.83 13.01
N LEU A 35 9.60 -8.51 11.85
CA LEU A 35 10.58 -8.27 10.81
C LEU A 35 10.07 -7.14 9.90
N SER A 36 10.82 -6.06 9.83
CA SER A 36 10.51 -4.92 8.99
C SER A 36 11.79 -4.35 8.37
N ARG A 37 11.69 -3.81 7.18
CA ARG A 37 12.80 -3.13 6.53
C ARG A 37 12.82 -1.65 6.89
N ARG A 38 13.99 -1.06 6.83
CA ARG A 38 14.15 0.40 6.76
C ARG A 38 13.37 0.93 5.53
N LYS A 39 12.85 2.13 5.62
CA LYS A 39 12.25 2.82 4.47
C LYS A 39 12.66 4.30 4.51
N GLY A 40 13.49 4.71 3.56
CA GLY A 40 14.09 6.03 3.57
C GLY A 40 14.84 6.28 4.88
N VAL A 41 14.58 7.40 5.52
CA VAL A 41 15.21 7.79 6.80
C VAL A 41 14.68 7.04 8.02
N TYR A 42 13.58 6.29 7.88
CA TYR A 42 12.93 5.62 9.00
C TYR A 42 13.46 4.21 9.22
N SER A 43 13.98 3.94 10.40
CA SER A 43 14.36 2.59 10.80
C SER A 43 13.14 1.67 10.90
N ALA A 44 13.37 0.37 10.88
CA ALA A 44 12.31 -0.61 11.13
C ALA A 44 11.60 -0.34 12.47
N LYS A 45 12.37 0.03 13.50
CA LYS A 45 11.83 0.32 14.84
C LYS A 45 10.92 1.54 14.85
N ASP A 46 11.31 2.64 14.21
CA ASP A 46 10.51 3.87 14.16
C ASP A 46 9.17 3.62 13.47
N ARG A 47 9.20 2.88 12.36
CA ARG A 47 8.00 2.52 11.61
C ARG A 47 7.02 1.69 12.43
N ILE A 48 7.50 0.70 13.17
CA ILE A 48 6.64 -0.17 13.98
C ILE A 48 6.14 0.58 15.22
N GLU A 49 6.99 1.38 15.88
CA GLU A 49 6.59 2.20 17.02
C GLU A 49 5.47 3.18 16.66
N SER A 50 5.58 3.79 15.48
CA SER A 50 4.53 4.70 14.99
C SER A 50 3.18 3.98 14.78
N ILE A 51 3.19 2.75 14.22
CA ILE A 51 1.97 1.95 14.07
C ILE A 51 1.36 1.62 15.45
N ILE A 52 2.19 1.28 16.42
CA ILE A 52 1.71 0.95 17.76
C ILE A 52 1.11 2.18 18.44
N LYS A 53 1.74 3.34 18.33
CA LYS A 53 1.18 4.59 18.86
C LYS A 53 -0.18 4.93 18.24
N ASP A 54 -0.32 4.79 16.91
CA ASP A 54 -1.62 4.97 16.25
C ASP A 54 -2.68 4.02 16.81
N TRP A 55 -2.33 2.77 17.08
CA TRP A 55 -3.25 1.83 17.72
C TRP A 55 -3.55 2.18 19.17
N GLU A 56 -2.56 2.59 19.96
CA GLU A 56 -2.75 3.02 21.34
C GLU A 56 -3.71 4.21 21.43
N ASP A 57 -3.56 5.18 20.51
CA ASP A 57 -4.43 6.35 20.45
C ASP A 57 -5.87 5.96 20.08
N ARG A 58 -6.04 5.03 19.13
CA ARG A 58 -7.38 4.53 18.74
C ARG A 58 -8.04 3.70 19.82
N LEU A 59 -7.26 2.85 20.49
CA LEU A 59 -7.76 1.93 21.53
C LEU A 59 -7.85 2.58 22.91
N GLN A 60 -7.29 3.79 23.08
CA GLN A 60 -7.11 4.46 24.39
C GLN A 60 -6.47 3.51 25.42
N ARG A 61 -5.53 2.69 24.95
CA ARG A 61 -4.88 1.65 25.75
C ARG A 61 -3.44 1.43 25.30
N ARG A 62 -2.52 1.24 26.26
CA ARG A 62 -1.14 0.86 25.98
C ARG A 62 -1.05 -0.58 25.48
N LEU A 63 -0.19 -0.79 24.48
CA LEU A 63 0.16 -2.10 23.93
C LEU A 63 1.59 -2.51 24.32
N VAL A 64 1.78 -3.81 24.49
CA VAL A 64 3.13 -4.36 24.68
C VAL A 64 3.96 -4.13 23.41
N ARG A 65 5.23 -3.75 23.58
CA ARG A 65 6.12 -3.52 22.44
C ARG A 65 6.64 -4.83 21.88
N PRO A 66 6.52 -5.07 20.57
CA PRO A 66 7.16 -6.21 19.93
C PRO A 66 8.68 -6.01 19.87
N HIS A 67 9.40 -7.11 19.74
CA HIS A 67 10.82 -7.06 19.36
C HIS A 67 10.93 -6.79 17.86
N VAL A 68 11.53 -5.68 17.47
CA VAL A 68 11.68 -5.30 16.07
C VAL A 68 13.07 -5.71 15.58
N VAL A 69 13.11 -6.48 14.50
CA VAL A 69 14.34 -6.83 13.78
C VAL A 69 14.32 -6.20 12.39
N GLU A 70 15.42 -5.55 12.02
CA GLU A 70 15.56 -4.98 10.69
C GLU A 70 16.01 -6.07 9.71
N GLY A 71 15.27 -6.26 8.61
CA GLY A 71 15.56 -7.26 7.59
C GLY A 71 14.66 -7.08 6.37
N ASP A 72 14.99 -7.80 5.31
CA ASP A 72 14.25 -7.77 4.05
C ASP A 72 14.00 -9.19 3.55
N ILE A 73 12.75 -9.55 3.31
CA ILE A 73 12.36 -10.87 2.82
C ILE A 73 13.02 -11.25 1.48
N ARG A 74 13.47 -10.27 0.70
CA ARG A 74 14.15 -10.50 -0.59
C ARG A 74 15.56 -11.05 -0.43
N ASN A 75 16.11 -11.04 0.77
CA ASN A 75 17.45 -11.51 1.08
C ASN A 75 17.42 -12.89 1.77
N PRO A 76 18.48 -13.71 1.64
CA PRO A 76 18.58 -15.01 2.33
C PRO A 76 18.28 -14.86 3.83
N PHE A 77 17.52 -15.80 4.38
CA PHE A 77 17.03 -15.76 5.77
C PHE A 77 16.35 -14.42 6.14
N CYS A 78 15.72 -13.78 5.16
CA CYS A 78 15.11 -12.45 5.30
C CYS A 78 16.09 -11.35 5.73
N GLY A 79 17.37 -11.48 5.40
CA GLY A 79 18.43 -10.53 5.75
C GLY A 79 18.84 -10.58 7.23
N LEU A 80 18.45 -11.63 7.97
CA LEU A 80 18.80 -11.78 9.38
C LEU A 80 20.10 -12.58 9.56
N GLU A 81 20.93 -12.11 10.50
CA GLU A 81 22.09 -12.87 10.96
C GLU A 81 21.66 -13.93 11.97
N LEU A 82 22.13 -15.16 11.72
CA LEU A 82 21.77 -16.33 12.52
C LEU A 82 23.02 -16.91 13.19
N GLU A 83 22.92 -17.20 14.48
CA GLU A 83 23.93 -17.95 15.22
C GLU A 83 23.50 -19.41 15.43
N ASN A 84 24.46 -20.32 15.52
CA ASN A 84 24.20 -21.72 15.82
C ASN A 84 23.77 -21.87 17.29
N SER A 85 22.74 -22.68 17.52
CA SER A 85 22.25 -23.10 18.82
C SER A 85 22.12 -24.61 18.82
N VAL A 86 21.84 -25.23 19.96
CA VAL A 86 21.69 -26.69 20.05
C VAL A 86 20.55 -27.17 19.15
N GLY A 87 20.89 -27.81 18.04
CA GLY A 87 19.94 -28.37 17.07
C GLY A 87 19.22 -27.39 16.14
N THR A 88 19.32 -26.09 16.36
CA THR A 88 18.66 -25.04 15.55
C THR A 88 19.55 -23.79 15.44
N LYS A 89 19.03 -22.74 14.80
CA LYS A 89 19.66 -21.40 14.80
C LYS A 89 18.82 -20.40 15.58
N LYS A 90 19.45 -19.30 15.99
CA LYS A 90 18.80 -18.16 16.64
C LYS A 90 19.12 -16.87 15.89
N ILE A 91 18.22 -15.92 15.95
CA ILE A 91 18.46 -14.57 15.40
C ILE A 91 19.40 -13.84 16.35
N LEU A 92 20.59 -13.46 15.86
CA LEU A 92 21.66 -12.87 16.66
C LEU A 92 21.23 -11.56 17.35
N SER A 93 20.46 -10.73 16.66
CA SER A 93 20.01 -9.42 17.18
C SER A 93 18.90 -9.49 18.24
N LEU A 94 18.33 -10.68 18.51
CA LEU A 94 17.28 -10.83 19.52
C LEU A 94 17.84 -11.03 20.92
N PRO A 95 17.25 -10.37 21.94
CA PRO A 95 17.58 -10.63 23.33
C PRO A 95 17.32 -12.11 23.70
N ARG A 96 18.16 -12.68 24.55
CA ARG A 96 17.99 -14.05 25.05
C ARG A 96 16.64 -14.29 25.72
N SER A 97 16.02 -13.24 26.25
CA SER A 97 14.69 -13.28 26.89
C SER A 97 13.54 -13.59 25.92
N VAL A 98 13.75 -13.46 24.60
CA VAL A 98 12.68 -13.75 23.60
C VAL A 98 12.38 -15.24 23.51
N GLY A 99 13.31 -16.12 23.89
CA GLY A 99 13.13 -17.56 23.79
C GLY A 99 13.14 -18.07 22.34
N THR A 100 12.45 -19.19 22.11
CA THR A 100 12.28 -19.81 20.78
C THR A 100 11.09 -19.17 20.06
N ILE A 101 11.20 -19.06 18.74
CA ILE A 101 10.07 -18.66 17.89
C ILE A 101 9.21 -19.89 17.61
N ASP A 102 7.94 -19.87 18.02
CA ASP A 102 7.01 -20.97 17.84
C ASP A 102 6.39 -20.99 16.44
N THR A 103 6.14 -19.79 15.91
CA THR A 103 5.34 -19.58 14.70
C THR A 103 5.94 -18.49 13.83
N ILE A 104 5.98 -18.70 12.51
CA ILE A 104 6.17 -17.61 11.54
C ILE A 104 4.82 -17.31 10.87
N LEU A 105 4.43 -16.03 10.91
CA LEU A 105 3.29 -15.48 10.18
C LEU A 105 3.81 -14.59 9.05
N HIS A 106 3.79 -15.14 7.83
CA HIS A 106 4.33 -14.45 6.64
C HIS A 106 3.22 -13.69 5.91
N SER A 107 3.17 -12.37 6.14
CA SER A 107 2.21 -11.44 5.52
C SER A 107 2.86 -10.45 4.55
N ALA A 108 4.19 -10.43 4.47
CA ALA A 108 4.89 -9.54 3.55
C ALA A 108 4.74 -10.02 2.10
N ALA A 109 4.29 -9.13 1.23
CA ALA A 109 4.16 -9.37 -0.20
C ALA A 109 4.18 -8.05 -0.98
N SER A 110 4.51 -8.12 -2.26
CA SER A 110 4.28 -7.05 -3.23
C SER A 110 2.89 -7.23 -3.85
N LEU A 111 2.13 -6.14 -3.96
CA LEU A 111 0.80 -6.12 -4.60
C LEU A 111 0.85 -5.60 -6.04
N ARG A 112 2.03 -5.62 -6.68
CA ARG A 112 2.19 -5.12 -8.05
C ARG A 112 1.56 -6.10 -9.04
N PHE A 113 0.72 -5.60 -9.93
CA PHE A 113 0.10 -6.37 -11.00
C PHE A 113 1.01 -6.56 -12.21
N GLU A 114 2.02 -5.70 -12.33
CA GLU A 114 2.98 -5.70 -13.41
C GLU A 114 4.41 -5.78 -12.88
N LYS A 115 5.33 -6.17 -13.73
CA LYS A 115 6.76 -6.14 -13.42
C LYS A 115 7.19 -4.69 -13.22
N ASP A 116 8.09 -4.48 -12.27
CA ASP A 116 8.77 -3.20 -12.15
C ASP A 116 9.78 -2.99 -13.30
N HIS A 117 10.44 -1.84 -13.32
CA HIS A 117 11.44 -1.50 -14.33
C HIS A 117 12.65 -2.46 -14.34
N THR A 118 12.92 -3.17 -13.22
CA THR A 118 13.97 -4.20 -13.18
C THR A 118 13.48 -5.54 -13.72
N GLY A 119 12.17 -5.72 -13.87
CA GLY A 119 11.54 -6.99 -14.25
C GLY A 119 11.49 -8.02 -13.11
N GLU A 120 11.93 -7.68 -11.90
CA GLU A 120 12.06 -8.60 -10.75
C GLU A 120 10.79 -8.65 -9.88
N GLU A 121 10.16 -7.50 -9.63
CA GLU A 121 8.92 -7.43 -8.85
C GLU A 121 7.69 -7.77 -9.71
N PRO A 122 6.66 -8.42 -9.15
CA PRO A 122 6.48 -8.85 -7.74
C PRO A 122 7.12 -10.20 -7.42
N VAL A 123 7.72 -10.90 -8.37
CA VAL A 123 8.27 -12.26 -8.19
C VAL A 123 9.32 -12.29 -7.08
N ARG A 124 10.23 -11.32 -7.06
CA ARG A 124 11.29 -11.23 -6.05
C ARG A 124 10.71 -11.13 -4.61
N SER A 125 9.70 -10.29 -4.40
CA SER A 125 9.08 -10.17 -3.08
C SER A 125 8.17 -11.36 -2.75
N ASN A 126 7.40 -11.87 -3.71
CA ASN A 126 6.38 -12.87 -3.42
C ASN A 126 6.95 -14.28 -3.43
N VAL A 127 7.74 -14.64 -4.43
CA VAL A 127 8.28 -16.01 -4.59
C VAL A 127 9.58 -16.17 -3.80
N GLU A 128 10.59 -15.32 -4.08
CA GLU A 128 11.85 -15.43 -3.35
C GLU A 128 11.70 -15.01 -1.89
N GLY A 129 10.83 -14.02 -1.60
CA GLY A 129 10.48 -13.67 -0.23
C GLY A 129 9.86 -14.82 0.56
N ALA A 130 8.95 -15.59 -0.04
CA ALA A 130 8.39 -16.80 0.57
C ALA A 130 9.46 -17.87 0.77
N ARG A 131 10.33 -18.11 -0.22
CA ARG A 131 11.46 -19.04 -0.14
C ARG A 131 12.39 -18.69 1.03
N ASN A 132 12.75 -17.43 1.17
CA ASN A 132 13.61 -16.94 2.24
C ASN A 132 12.96 -17.04 3.63
N ALA A 133 11.64 -16.80 3.71
CA ALA A 133 10.89 -16.95 4.96
C ALA A 133 10.74 -18.42 5.36
N ILE A 134 10.56 -19.34 4.41
CA ILE A 134 10.57 -20.78 4.64
C ILE A 134 11.95 -21.23 5.14
N ALA A 135 13.02 -20.83 4.45
CA ALA A 135 14.39 -21.16 4.85
C ALA A 135 14.72 -20.63 6.26
N LEU A 136 14.21 -19.44 6.62
CA LEU A 136 14.32 -18.90 7.96
C LEU A 136 13.56 -19.78 8.98
N ALA A 137 12.33 -20.18 8.66
CA ALA A 137 11.53 -21.06 9.53
C ALA A 137 12.23 -22.38 9.80
N GLU A 138 12.76 -23.03 8.77
CA GLU A 138 13.52 -24.29 8.89
C GLU A 138 14.81 -24.09 9.70
N ALA A 139 15.57 -23.02 9.45
CA ALA A 139 16.79 -22.71 10.19
C ALA A 139 16.53 -22.47 11.68
N LEU A 140 15.42 -21.84 12.04
CA LEU A 140 15.00 -21.59 13.41
C LEU A 140 14.31 -22.80 14.07
N GLY A 141 14.01 -23.87 13.32
CA GLY A 141 13.28 -25.03 13.82
C GLY A 141 11.81 -24.74 14.15
N VAL A 142 11.21 -23.78 13.44
CA VAL A 142 9.81 -23.38 13.65
C VAL A 142 8.86 -24.48 13.19
N SER A 143 7.92 -24.89 14.04
CA SER A 143 6.98 -25.96 13.72
C SER A 143 5.73 -25.49 12.97
N GLN A 144 5.36 -24.22 13.10
CA GLN A 144 4.12 -23.65 12.56
C GLN A 144 4.41 -22.48 11.61
N TYR A 145 3.96 -22.60 10.37
CA TYR A 145 4.12 -21.57 9.35
C TYR A 145 2.75 -21.17 8.80
N HIS A 146 2.42 -19.90 8.94
CA HIS A 146 1.18 -19.31 8.46
C HIS A 146 1.49 -18.38 7.31
N HIS A 147 0.88 -18.59 6.14
CA HIS A 147 1.13 -17.83 4.92
C HIS A 147 -0.11 -17.07 4.47
N ILE A 148 0.03 -15.76 4.25
CA ILE A 148 -1.03 -14.96 3.66
C ILE A 148 -0.88 -15.01 2.14
N SER A 149 -1.76 -15.75 1.48
CA SER A 149 -1.91 -15.85 0.03
C SER A 149 -3.03 -14.91 -0.46
N THR A 150 -3.74 -15.30 -1.49
CA THR A 150 -4.95 -14.63 -2.00
C THR A 150 -5.92 -15.65 -2.60
N ALA A 151 -7.21 -15.38 -2.56
CA ALA A 151 -8.21 -16.20 -3.26
C ALA A 151 -8.02 -16.17 -4.79
N TYR A 152 -7.38 -15.12 -5.30
CA TYR A 152 -7.14 -14.92 -6.74
C TYR A 152 -6.00 -15.78 -7.32
N VAL A 153 -5.37 -16.68 -6.53
CA VAL A 153 -4.51 -17.73 -7.09
C VAL A 153 -5.26 -18.66 -8.05
N CYS A 154 -6.59 -18.65 -8.02
CA CYS A 154 -7.43 -19.36 -8.98
C CYS A 154 -7.35 -18.81 -10.41
N GLY A 155 -6.78 -17.62 -10.61
CA GLY A 155 -6.73 -16.96 -11.91
C GLY A 155 -8.13 -16.77 -12.54
N LYS A 156 -8.22 -16.90 -13.85
CA LYS A 156 -9.46 -16.77 -14.64
C LYS A 156 -10.30 -18.04 -14.55
N SER A 157 -10.99 -18.24 -13.43
CA SER A 157 -11.79 -19.46 -13.17
C SER A 157 -13.20 -19.44 -13.81
N GLY A 158 -13.61 -18.35 -14.43
CA GLY A 158 -14.96 -18.20 -14.98
C GLY A 158 -16.05 -18.26 -13.89
N SER A 159 -17.16 -18.94 -14.21
CA SER A 159 -18.30 -19.10 -13.28
C SER A 159 -18.20 -20.30 -12.33
N ALA A 160 -17.14 -21.11 -12.43
CA ALA A 160 -16.96 -22.28 -11.59
C ALA A 160 -16.74 -21.88 -10.11
N ALA A 161 -17.23 -22.72 -9.20
CA ALA A 161 -16.93 -22.56 -7.78
C ALA A 161 -15.46 -22.87 -7.53
N VAL A 162 -14.77 -21.98 -6.83
CA VAL A 162 -13.35 -22.12 -6.47
C VAL A 162 -13.25 -22.64 -5.04
N SER A 163 -12.64 -23.80 -4.89
CA SER A 163 -12.44 -24.45 -3.58
C SER A 163 -11.11 -24.05 -2.95
N PRO A 164 -11.00 -24.01 -1.60
CA PRO A 164 -9.71 -23.89 -0.92
C PRO A 164 -8.71 -24.99 -1.29
N SER A 165 -9.18 -26.18 -1.70
CA SER A 165 -8.33 -27.30 -2.15
C SER A 165 -7.73 -27.10 -3.54
N ASP A 166 -8.29 -26.20 -4.35
CA ASP A 166 -7.80 -25.95 -5.71
C ASP A 166 -6.49 -25.17 -5.65
N LEU A 167 -5.44 -25.72 -6.20
CA LEU A 167 -4.12 -25.08 -6.22
C LEU A 167 -3.71 -24.82 -7.66
N GLU A 168 -3.23 -25.84 -8.37
CA GLU A 168 -2.81 -25.75 -9.77
C GLU A 168 -3.77 -26.61 -10.61
N VAL A 169 -4.62 -25.93 -11.36
CA VAL A 169 -5.65 -26.56 -12.19
C VAL A 169 -5.50 -26.15 -13.67
N GLY A 170 -4.33 -25.62 -14.06
CA GLY A 170 -4.05 -25.14 -15.41
C GLY A 170 -4.68 -23.77 -15.70
N GLN A 171 -4.95 -22.97 -14.68
CA GLN A 171 -5.56 -21.65 -14.80
C GLN A 171 -4.64 -20.64 -15.49
N ALA A 172 -5.22 -19.78 -16.31
CA ALA A 172 -4.58 -18.57 -16.80
C ALA A 172 -4.75 -17.44 -15.78
N PHE A 173 -3.72 -16.61 -15.59
CA PHE A 173 -3.75 -15.51 -14.65
C PHE A 173 -4.15 -14.20 -15.33
N GLN A 174 -4.69 -13.26 -14.55
CA GLN A 174 -4.99 -11.92 -15.01
C GLN A 174 -3.72 -11.05 -15.03
N ASN A 175 -2.81 -11.33 -14.12
CA ASN A 175 -1.56 -10.57 -13.95
C ASN A 175 -0.50 -11.42 -13.23
N ILE A 176 0.71 -10.89 -13.19
CA ILE A 176 1.87 -11.55 -12.57
C ILE A 176 1.76 -11.64 -11.03
N TYR A 177 0.94 -10.79 -10.38
CA TYR A 177 0.71 -10.89 -8.94
C TYR A 177 0.03 -12.22 -8.59
N GLU A 178 -1.08 -12.56 -9.28
CA GLU A 178 -1.80 -13.82 -9.05
C GLU A 178 -0.88 -15.03 -9.25
N GLU A 179 -0.14 -15.05 -10.35
CA GLU A 179 0.83 -16.10 -10.67
C GLU A 179 1.91 -16.20 -9.59
N SER A 180 2.52 -15.07 -9.18
CA SER A 180 3.56 -15.07 -8.16
C SER A 180 3.07 -15.54 -6.78
N LYS A 181 1.80 -15.27 -6.43
CA LYS A 181 1.18 -15.76 -5.20
C LYS A 181 0.92 -17.26 -5.26
N LEU A 182 0.52 -17.80 -6.42
CA LEU A 182 0.41 -19.26 -6.60
C LEU A 182 1.77 -19.93 -6.43
N GLN A 183 2.81 -19.42 -7.11
CA GLN A 183 4.18 -19.96 -7.00
C GLN A 183 4.69 -19.93 -5.56
N ALA A 184 4.43 -18.84 -4.81
CA ALA A 184 4.77 -18.76 -3.39
C ALA A 184 4.03 -19.82 -2.55
N GLU A 185 2.75 -20.03 -2.82
CA GLU A 185 1.94 -21.02 -2.13
C GLU A 185 2.41 -22.45 -2.42
N GLN A 186 2.83 -22.74 -3.65
CA GLN A 186 3.45 -24.02 -4.02
C GLN A 186 4.73 -24.29 -3.22
N LEU A 187 5.59 -23.28 -3.02
CA LEU A 187 6.78 -23.40 -2.16
C LEU A 187 6.41 -23.75 -0.72
N VAL A 188 5.35 -23.13 -0.18
CA VAL A 188 4.87 -23.44 1.17
C VAL A 188 4.41 -24.90 1.26
N HIS A 189 3.64 -25.40 0.28
CA HIS A 189 3.22 -26.80 0.25
C HIS A 189 4.40 -27.78 0.17
N GLN A 190 5.45 -27.43 -0.58
CA GLN A 190 6.64 -28.26 -0.77
C GLN A 190 7.60 -28.24 0.42
N ALA A 191 7.51 -27.28 1.34
CA ALA A 191 8.40 -27.17 2.49
C ALA A 191 8.25 -28.37 3.43
N SER A 192 9.22 -29.29 3.41
CA SER A 192 9.18 -30.53 4.20
C SER A 192 9.70 -30.37 5.62
N GLY A 193 10.53 -29.34 5.88
CA GLY A 193 11.12 -29.06 7.19
C GLY A 193 10.15 -28.42 8.19
N ILE A 194 8.91 -28.10 7.79
CA ILE A 194 7.89 -27.44 8.62
C ILE A 194 6.71 -28.38 8.84
N SER A 195 6.41 -28.69 10.11
CA SER A 195 5.41 -29.69 10.47
C SER A 195 3.98 -29.26 10.15
N SER A 196 3.67 -27.97 10.31
CA SER A 196 2.32 -27.44 10.11
C SER A 196 2.35 -26.16 9.25
N LYS A 197 1.61 -26.19 8.13
CA LYS A 197 1.54 -25.10 7.16
C LYS A 197 0.08 -24.71 6.95
N THR A 198 -0.27 -23.49 7.35
CA THR A 198 -1.64 -22.96 7.19
C THR A 198 -1.60 -21.79 6.21
N ILE A 199 -2.46 -21.85 5.21
CA ILE A 199 -2.51 -20.86 4.13
C ILE A 199 -3.84 -20.12 4.20
N TYR A 200 -3.78 -18.81 4.15
CA TYR A 200 -4.97 -17.95 4.13
C TYR A 200 -5.10 -17.32 2.76
N ARG A 201 -6.26 -17.43 2.16
CA ARG A 201 -6.61 -16.85 0.87
C ARG A 201 -7.71 -15.81 1.04
N PRO A 202 -7.38 -14.59 1.46
CA PRO A 202 -8.37 -13.51 1.46
C PRO A 202 -8.76 -13.14 0.03
N SER A 203 -10.02 -12.76 -0.13
CA SER A 203 -10.50 -12.05 -1.32
C SER A 203 -10.01 -10.59 -1.31
N ILE A 204 -10.70 -9.63 -1.94
CA ILE A 204 -10.28 -8.23 -1.91
C ILE A 204 -10.47 -7.68 -0.50
N VAL A 205 -9.34 -7.39 0.16
CA VAL A 205 -9.36 -6.82 1.51
C VAL A 205 -9.55 -5.31 1.40
N VAL A 206 -10.61 -4.82 2.02
CA VAL A 206 -10.92 -3.40 2.14
C VAL A 206 -10.61 -2.87 3.54
N GLY A 207 -10.89 -1.60 3.79
CA GLY A 207 -10.69 -0.98 5.10
C GLY A 207 -11.49 -1.62 6.22
N ASP A 208 -11.33 -1.08 7.39
CA ASP A 208 -11.97 -1.49 8.64
C ASP A 208 -13.50 -1.28 8.58
N SER A 209 -14.26 -2.27 8.99
CA SER A 209 -15.72 -2.27 8.87
C SER A 209 -16.41 -1.20 9.74
N GLU A 210 -15.78 -0.82 10.86
CA GLU A 210 -16.34 0.16 11.79
C GLU A 210 -15.94 1.58 11.45
N THR A 211 -14.65 1.79 11.10
CA THR A 211 -14.07 3.13 10.95
C THR A 211 -13.84 3.54 9.51
N GLY A 212 -13.86 2.59 8.57
CA GLY A 212 -13.45 2.80 7.18
C GLY A 212 -11.94 2.90 6.97
N PHE A 213 -11.15 2.85 8.06
CA PHE A 213 -9.71 3.03 8.02
C PHE A 213 -9.02 2.03 7.08
N THR A 214 -8.18 2.55 6.20
CA THR A 214 -7.23 1.77 5.41
C THR A 214 -5.88 2.47 5.36
N SER A 215 -4.80 1.71 5.26
CA SER A 215 -3.45 2.23 5.06
C SER A 215 -2.95 2.09 3.63
N THR A 216 -3.75 1.45 2.77
CA THR A 216 -3.43 1.26 1.35
C THR A 216 -4.66 1.57 0.51
N PHE A 217 -4.45 2.24 -0.61
CA PHE A 217 -5.53 2.70 -1.50
C PHE A 217 -5.39 2.08 -2.89
N SER A 218 -5.12 0.79 -2.92
CA SER A 218 -5.07 -0.01 -4.16
C SER A 218 -6.44 -0.57 -4.53
N THR A 219 -6.54 -1.24 -5.66
CA THR A 219 -7.72 -1.95 -6.16
C THR A 219 -8.94 -1.01 -6.23
N ILE A 220 -9.98 -1.24 -5.44
CA ILE A 220 -11.23 -0.48 -5.49
C ILE A 220 -11.05 1.02 -5.16
N TYR A 221 -10.10 1.35 -4.31
CA TYR A 221 -9.79 2.74 -3.96
C TYR A 221 -9.08 3.49 -5.10
N SER A 222 -8.37 2.79 -5.97
CA SER A 222 -7.76 3.37 -7.16
C SER A 222 -8.81 3.91 -8.13
N LEU A 223 -9.96 3.24 -8.24
CA LEU A 223 -11.09 3.71 -9.05
C LEU A 223 -11.61 5.07 -8.55
N ILE A 224 -11.78 5.24 -7.23
CA ILE A 224 -12.25 6.51 -6.66
C ILE A 224 -11.23 7.62 -6.89
N ARG A 225 -9.93 7.31 -6.70
CA ARG A 225 -8.84 8.25 -6.97
C ARG A 225 -8.87 8.72 -8.42
N PHE A 226 -9.09 7.79 -9.34
CA PHE A 226 -9.21 8.06 -10.75
C PHE A 226 -10.45 8.92 -11.06
N LEU A 227 -11.64 8.55 -10.58
CA LEU A 227 -12.87 9.31 -10.79
C LEU A 227 -12.76 10.75 -10.28
N ARG A 228 -12.08 10.98 -9.16
CA ARG A 228 -11.81 12.33 -8.66
C ARG A 228 -10.79 13.13 -9.45
N ALA A 229 -9.98 12.47 -10.26
CA ALA A 229 -9.07 13.14 -11.19
C ALA A 229 -9.75 13.55 -12.50
N LEU A 230 -10.96 13.03 -12.77
CA LEU A 230 -11.74 13.43 -13.94
C LEU A 230 -12.33 14.84 -13.76
N PRO A 231 -12.58 15.56 -14.87
CA PRO A 231 -13.33 16.81 -14.88
C PRO A 231 -14.70 16.65 -14.22
N GLU A 232 -15.18 17.69 -13.51
CA GLU A 232 -16.48 17.64 -12.82
C GLU A 232 -17.63 17.17 -13.71
N HIS A 233 -17.69 17.59 -14.97
CA HIS A 233 -18.77 17.19 -15.89
C HIS A 233 -18.64 15.76 -16.42
N ASN A 234 -17.46 15.13 -16.37
CA ASN A 234 -17.25 13.74 -16.80
C ASN A 234 -17.28 12.76 -15.63
N ALA A 235 -16.96 13.22 -14.41
CA ALA A 235 -16.96 12.35 -13.22
C ALA A 235 -18.37 11.82 -12.86
N TYR A 236 -19.40 12.50 -13.33
CA TYR A 236 -20.81 12.14 -13.08
C TYR A 236 -21.52 11.50 -14.29
N ASP A 237 -20.84 11.38 -15.44
CA ASP A 237 -21.38 10.63 -16.57
C ASP A 237 -21.16 9.13 -16.37
N ILE A 238 -21.91 8.58 -15.42
CA ILE A 238 -21.85 7.17 -15.07
C ILE A 238 -22.10 6.24 -16.26
N PRO A 239 -23.12 6.47 -17.14
CA PRO A 239 -23.30 5.69 -18.35
C PRO A 239 -22.06 5.65 -19.24
N TRP A 240 -21.39 6.79 -19.44
CA TRP A 240 -20.17 6.87 -20.24
C TRP A 240 -19.04 6.07 -19.57
N ILE A 241 -18.84 6.23 -18.24
CA ILE A 241 -17.83 5.49 -17.47
C ILE A 241 -18.08 3.99 -17.56
N LEU A 242 -19.30 3.52 -17.31
CA LEU A 242 -19.66 2.09 -17.39
C LEU A 242 -19.47 1.53 -18.79
N SER A 243 -19.84 2.29 -19.82
CA SER A 243 -19.65 1.87 -21.23
C SER A 243 -18.16 1.70 -21.55
N ARG A 244 -17.31 2.65 -21.13
CA ARG A 244 -15.86 2.56 -21.34
C ARG A 244 -15.23 1.39 -20.56
N LEU A 245 -15.71 1.13 -19.34
CA LEU A 245 -15.31 0.01 -18.52
C LEU A 245 -15.84 -1.35 -19.04
N GLN A 246 -16.76 -1.34 -19.99
CA GLN A 246 -17.49 -2.52 -20.46
C GLN A 246 -18.22 -3.23 -19.30
N LEU A 247 -18.77 -2.46 -18.36
CA LEU A 247 -19.49 -2.95 -17.19
C LEU A 247 -20.99 -2.75 -17.37
N THR A 248 -21.75 -3.72 -16.86
CA THR A 248 -23.23 -3.66 -16.81
C THR A 248 -23.74 -3.09 -15.49
N GLY A 249 -22.87 -3.03 -14.47
CA GLY A 249 -23.23 -2.69 -13.08
C GLY A 249 -23.71 -3.88 -12.26
N ASN A 250 -23.80 -5.07 -12.87
CA ASN A 250 -24.22 -6.31 -12.18
C ASN A 250 -23.02 -7.14 -11.69
N GLU A 251 -21.80 -6.75 -12.05
CA GLU A 251 -20.58 -7.43 -11.64
C GLU A 251 -20.44 -7.38 -10.12
N GLY A 252 -20.34 -8.54 -9.51
CA GLY A 252 -20.19 -8.68 -8.06
C GLY A 252 -18.72 -8.74 -7.63
N LYS A 253 -18.38 -8.04 -6.54
CA LYS A 253 -17.06 -8.04 -5.95
C LYS A 253 -17.04 -8.75 -4.62
N ASN A 254 -16.10 -9.68 -4.44
CA ASN A 254 -15.92 -10.35 -3.17
C ASN A 254 -14.99 -9.51 -2.28
N LEU A 255 -15.61 -8.70 -1.42
CA LEU A 255 -14.94 -7.75 -0.55
C LEU A 255 -15.02 -8.23 0.90
N VAL A 256 -13.91 -8.13 1.64
CA VAL A 256 -13.84 -8.47 3.06
C VAL A 256 -13.11 -7.38 3.85
N PRO A 257 -13.62 -6.97 5.02
CA PRO A 257 -12.96 -5.95 5.83
C PRO A 257 -11.71 -6.51 6.50
N VAL A 258 -10.69 -5.65 6.65
CA VAL A 258 -9.38 -6.04 7.21
C VAL A 258 -9.45 -6.49 8.66
N ASP A 259 -10.30 -5.87 9.47
CA ASP A 259 -10.52 -6.23 10.88
C ASP A 259 -11.07 -7.65 11.00
N TRP A 260 -12.04 -8.04 10.16
CA TRP A 260 -12.55 -9.41 10.10
C TRP A 260 -11.45 -10.40 9.65
N VAL A 261 -10.72 -10.08 8.59
CA VAL A 261 -9.62 -10.94 8.08
C VAL A 261 -8.59 -11.19 9.19
N SER A 262 -8.14 -10.14 9.85
CA SER A 262 -7.15 -10.23 10.93
C SER A 262 -7.66 -11.08 12.10
N GLN A 263 -8.91 -10.84 12.52
CA GLN A 263 -9.51 -11.61 13.62
C GLN A 263 -9.61 -13.10 13.27
N ARG A 264 -10.05 -13.44 12.04
CA ARG A 264 -10.13 -14.86 11.61
C ARG A 264 -8.77 -15.54 11.59
N ILE A 265 -7.72 -14.85 11.12
CA ILE A 265 -6.35 -15.40 11.16
C ILE A 265 -5.89 -15.60 12.60
N ALA A 266 -6.12 -14.64 13.48
CA ALA A 266 -5.76 -14.74 14.90
C ALA A 266 -6.51 -15.89 15.61
N ASP A 267 -7.79 -16.10 15.30
CA ASP A 267 -8.56 -17.23 15.82
C ASP A 267 -7.96 -18.58 15.39
N VAL A 268 -7.55 -18.70 14.12
CA VAL A 268 -6.91 -19.93 13.62
C VAL A 268 -5.54 -20.14 14.27
N ILE A 269 -4.73 -19.09 14.44
CA ILE A 269 -3.42 -19.21 15.14
C ILE A 269 -3.60 -19.77 16.54
N ASN A 270 -4.71 -19.46 17.22
CA ASN A 270 -5.03 -19.94 18.56
C ASN A 270 -5.69 -21.32 18.60
N SER A 271 -6.02 -21.89 17.45
CA SER A 271 -6.75 -23.16 17.31
C SER A 271 -5.92 -24.16 16.52
N PRO A 272 -4.98 -24.89 17.18
CA PRO A 272 -4.07 -25.81 16.49
C PRO A 272 -4.79 -26.88 15.65
N GLU A 273 -6.00 -27.26 16.03
CA GLU A 273 -6.86 -28.18 15.27
C GLU A 273 -7.31 -27.65 13.90
N LEU A 274 -7.18 -26.32 13.69
CA LEU A 274 -7.48 -25.68 12.42
C LEU A 274 -6.23 -25.40 11.57
N HIS A 275 -5.08 -25.84 12.02
CA HIS A 275 -3.84 -25.67 11.27
C HIS A 275 -3.71 -26.70 10.13
N ASN A 276 -2.66 -26.54 9.34
CA ASN A 276 -2.29 -27.45 8.25
C ASN A 276 -3.35 -27.59 7.15
N GLN A 277 -4.02 -26.48 6.83
CA GLN A 277 -5.03 -26.42 5.77
C GLN A 277 -4.98 -25.06 5.04
N THR A 278 -5.62 -25.01 3.87
CA THR A 278 -5.88 -23.77 3.13
C THR A 278 -7.27 -23.24 3.48
N ILE A 279 -7.37 -21.94 3.79
CA ILE A 279 -8.58 -21.30 4.27
C ILE A 279 -8.92 -20.11 3.37
N HIS A 280 -10.08 -20.14 2.70
CA HIS A 280 -10.62 -18.98 2.01
C HIS A 280 -11.22 -17.99 3.02
N LEU A 281 -10.68 -16.79 3.04
CA LEU A 281 -11.21 -15.65 3.78
C LEU A 281 -12.01 -14.77 2.81
N SER A 282 -13.16 -15.26 2.41
CA SER A 282 -14.04 -14.63 1.43
C SER A 282 -15.44 -14.42 2.00
N SER A 283 -16.15 -13.43 1.47
CA SER A 283 -17.55 -13.21 1.80
C SER A 283 -18.45 -14.25 1.10
N PRO A 284 -19.47 -14.79 1.75
CA PRO A 284 -20.49 -15.62 1.09
C PRO A 284 -21.33 -14.81 0.08
N ILE A 285 -21.31 -13.48 0.16
CA ILE A 285 -22.09 -12.57 -0.68
C ILE A 285 -21.15 -11.58 -1.34
N LYS A 286 -21.22 -11.50 -2.67
CA LYS A 286 -20.52 -10.45 -3.43
C LYS A 286 -21.24 -9.11 -3.28
N VAL A 287 -20.52 -8.02 -3.25
CA VAL A 287 -21.08 -6.67 -3.31
C VAL A 287 -21.35 -6.33 -4.77
N PRO A 288 -22.61 -6.06 -5.15
CA PRO A 288 -22.94 -5.68 -6.52
C PRO A 288 -22.24 -4.40 -6.97
N GLY A 289 -21.80 -4.35 -8.23
CA GLY A 289 -21.16 -3.17 -8.82
C GLY A 289 -22.03 -1.91 -8.72
N ALA A 290 -23.34 -2.06 -8.82
CA ALA A 290 -24.28 -0.94 -8.62
C ALA A 290 -24.19 -0.33 -7.20
N ILE A 291 -24.05 -1.16 -6.15
CA ILE A 291 -23.86 -0.67 -4.77
C ILE A 291 -22.52 0.06 -4.65
N ILE A 292 -21.47 -0.48 -5.25
CA ILE A 292 -20.14 0.13 -5.24
C ILE A 292 -20.19 1.50 -5.92
N ARG A 293 -20.79 1.58 -7.10
CA ARG A 293 -20.99 2.82 -7.87
C ARG A 293 -21.74 3.86 -7.06
N ASP A 294 -22.91 3.49 -6.53
CA ASP A 294 -23.79 4.41 -5.80
C ASP A 294 -23.13 4.91 -4.52
N ALA A 295 -22.35 4.06 -3.85
CA ALA A 295 -21.57 4.44 -2.67
C ALA A 295 -20.40 5.38 -3.00
N ILE A 296 -19.75 5.21 -4.15
CA ILE A 296 -18.71 6.14 -4.62
C ILE A 296 -19.32 7.52 -4.86
N ILE A 297 -20.44 7.60 -5.57
CA ILE A 297 -21.12 8.87 -5.87
C ILE A 297 -21.49 9.56 -4.56
N GLU A 298 -22.16 8.87 -3.65
CA GLU A 298 -22.58 9.43 -2.37
C GLU A 298 -21.38 9.91 -1.53
N ALA A 299 -20.28 9.14 -1.48
CA ALA A 299 -19.08 9.53 -0.75
C ALA A 299 -18.43 10.79 -1.35
N ILE A 300 -18.43 10.93 -2.67
CA ILE A 300 -17.94 12.12 -3.37
C ILE A 300 -18.83 13.32 -3.05
N GLU A 301 -20.16 13.18 -3.17
CA GLU A 301 -21.13 14.25 -2.89
C GLU A 301 -21.02 14.77 -1.45
N VAL A 302 -20.91 13.88 -0.46
CA VAL A 302 -20.73 14.24 0.95
C VAL A 302 -19.47 15.07 1.17
N GLU A 303 -18.38 14.74 0.48
CA GLU A 303 -17.10 15.39 0.67
C GLU A 303 -16.89 16.62 -0.24
N ASP A 304 -17.59 16.72 -1.36
CA ASP A 304 -17.50 17.87 -2.30
C ASP A 304 -18.10 19.16 -1.72
N VAL A 305 -19.03 19.07 -0.77
CA VAL A 305 -19.49 20.26 -0.04
C VAL A 305 -18.31 20.93 0.67
N ALA A 306 -17.40 20.15 1.26
CA ALA A 306 -16.18 20.68 1.86
C ALA A 306 -15.15 21.12 0.81
N TRP A 307 -15.11 20.50 -0.36
CA TRP A 307 -14.20 20.80 -1.45
C TRP A 307 -14.61 22.04 -2.25
N LYS A 308 -15.89 22.20 -2.59
CA LYS A 308 -16.44 23.37 -3.31
C LYS A 308 -16.19 24.67 -2.55
N SER A 309 -16.21 24.66 -1.23
CA SER A 309 -15.84 25.83 -0.42
C SER A 309 -14.36 26.23 -0.54
N MET A 310 -13.48 25.29 -0.90
CA MET A 310 -12.05 25.53 -1.13
C MET A 310 -11.71 25.83 -2.60
N ALA A 311 -12.50 25.31 -3.55
CA ALA A 311 -12.21 25.37 -4.99
C ALA A 311 -12.67 26.68 -5.68
N THR A 312 -13.47 27.51 -5.03
CA THR A 312 -14.05 28.73 -5.61
C THR A 312 -13.04 29.84 -6.00
N LYS A 313 -11.74 29.56 -5.96
CA LYS A 313 -10.69 30.55 -6.28
C LYS A 313 -9.69 30.16 -7.37
N SER A 314 -9.89 29.10 -8.13
CA SER A 314 -8.97 28.78 -9.22
C SER A 314 -9.71 28.49 -10.53
N ASN A 315 -9.29 29.14 -11.61
CA ASN A 315 -9.75 28.93 -13.00
C ASN A 315 -9.33 27.52 -13.52
N LEU A 316 -9.58 26.48 -12.72
CA LEU A 316 -9.19 25.12 -13.03
C LEU A 316 -10.07 24.45 -14.11
N SER A 317 -11.24 25.04 -14.38
CA SER A 317 -12.28 24.45 -15.23
C SER A 317 -11.97 24.42 -16.73
N GLN A 318 -10.95 25.13 -17.22
CA GLN A 318 -10.58 25.09 -18.64
C GLN A 318 -9.48 24.08 -19.00
N ALA A 319 -8.70 23.62 -18.01
CA ALA A 319 -7.55 22.74 -18.25
C ALA A 319 -7.88 21.25 -18.27
N ILE A 320 -9.06 20.89 -17.85
CA ILE A 320 -9.41 19.53 -17.48
C ILE A 320 -10.12 18.76 -18.61
N ASN A 321 -10.31 19.36 -19.78
CA ASN A 321 -10.94 18.72 -20.93
C ASN A 321 -10.09 17.64 -21.62
N ALA A 322 -8.95 17.25 -21.03
CA ALA A 322 -8.00 16.38 -21.68
C ALA A 322 -7.31 15.35 -20.76
N VAL A 323 -8.06 14.64 -19.89
CA VAL A 323 -7.64 13.26 -19.66
C VAL A 323 -7.87 12.57 -20.99
N SER A 324 -6.79 12.38 -21.75
CA SER A 324 -6.92 11.77 -23.08
C SER A 324 -7.57 10.41 -22.91
N ASP A 325 -8.46 10.04 -23.82
CA ASP A 325 -9.03 8.70 -23.90
C ASP A 325 -7.97 7.62 -23.71
N GLU A 326 -6.76 7.85 -24.18
CA GLU A 326 -5.59 6.96 -24.07
C GLU A 326 -5.06 6.79 -22.64
N ALA A 327 -5.02 7.84 -21.82
CA ALA A 327 -4.62 7.72 -20.40
C ALA A 327 -5.70 7.00 -19.58
N PHE A 328 -6.96 7.23 -19.92
CA PHE A 328 -8.09 6.51 -19.35
C PHE A 328 -8.02 5.02 -19.74
N ASP A 329 -7.85 4.71 -21.01
CA ASP A 329 -7.79 3.33 -21.49
C ASP A 329 -6.56 2.59 -20.94
N THR A 330 -5.40 3.22 -20.82
CA THR A 330 -4.20 2.64 -20.20
C THR A 330 -4.43 2.29 -18.74
N TYR A 331 -5.05 3.20 -17.97
CA TYR A 331 -5.41 2.92 -16.58
C TYR A 331 -6.42 1.78 -16.47
N LEU A 332 -7.44 1.78 -17.33
CA LEU A 332 -8.47 0.75 -17.32
C LEU A 332 -7.94 -0.63 -17.69
N ASP A 333 -7.02 -0.73 -18.63
CA ASP A 333 -6.50 -2.02 -19.06
C ASP A 333 -5.78 -2.74 -17.92
N ALA A 334 -5.05 -2.01 -17.05
CA ALA A 334 -4.41 -2.57 -15.87
C ALA A 334 -5.43 -3.11 -14.83
N TYR A 335 -6.62 -2.53 -14.76
CA TYR A 335 -7.63 -2.88 -13.75
C TYR A 335 -8.86 -3.60 -14.32
N ARG A 336 -9.02 -3.68 -15.65
CA ARG A 336 -10.20 -4.25 -16.31
C ARG A 336 -10.56 -5.65 -15.81
N GLY A 337 -9.57 -6.50 -15.60
CA GLY A 337 -9.76 -7.84 -15.05
C GLY A 337 -10.39 -7.85 -13.65
N TYR A 338 -10.09 -6.83 -12.84
CA TYR A 338 -10.66 -6.67 -11.49
C TYR A 338 -11.98 -5.91 -11.45
N LEU A 339 -12.43 -5.36 -12.58
CA LEU A 339 -13.74 -4.73 -12.70
C LEU A 339 -14.81 -5.73 -13.16
N ALA A 340 -14.42 -6.81 -13.85
CA ALA A 340 -15.31 -7.92 -14.21
C ALA A 340 -15.85 -8.63 -12.96
N ASP A 341 -16.83 -9.52 -13.12
CA ASP A 341 -17.39 -10.31 -12.01
C ASP A 341 -16.30 -11.17 -11.35
N ASP A 342 -16.27 -11.18 -10.02
CA ASP A 342 -15.30 -11.97 -9.28
C ASP A 342 -15.62 -13.47 -9.35
N PRO A 343 -14.61 -14.35 -9.23
CA PRO A 343 -14.84 -15.78 -9.08
C PRO A 343 -15.79 -16.11 -7.92
N ASN A 344 -16.44 -17.26 -8.00
CA ASN A 344 -17.31 -17.76 -6.95
C ASN A 344 -16.48 -18.54 -5.92
N PHE A 345 -15.89 -17.82 -4.97
CA PHE A 345 -15.11 -18.46 -3.91
C PHE A 345 -16.03 -19.22 -2.96
N THR A 346 -15.66 -20.46 -2.64
CA THR A 346 -16.30 -21.22 -1.56
C THR A 346 -15.72 -20.75 -0.22
N PRO A 347 -16.49 -20.04 0.62
CA PRO A 347 -15.99 -19.58 1.92
C PRO A 347 -15.65 -20.76 2.82
N SER A 348 -14.49 -20.71 3.47
CA SER A 348 -14.15 -21.69 4.50
C SER A 348 -14.85 -21.35 5.81
N ARG A 349 -15.33 -22.37 6.51
CA ARG A 349 -15.90 -22.27 7.85
C ARG A 349 -15.27 -23.34 8.75
N PRO A 350 -13.95 -23.27 9.03
CA PRO A 350 -13.28 -24.27 9.81
C PRO A 350 -13.73 -24.23 11.28
N GLY A 351 -13.63 -25.39 11.93
CA GLY A 351 -13.98 -25.53 13.34
C GLY A 351 -15.41 -25.99 13.60
N PRO A 352 -15.80 -26.10 14.86
CA PRO A 352 -17.16 -26.49 15.26
C PRO A 352 -18.21 -25.47 14.80
N ILE A 353 -19.46 -25.91 14.70
CA ILE A 353 -20.60 -25.05 14.38
C ILE A 353 -20.64 -23.87 15.36
N GLY A 354 -20.72 -22.65 14.83
CA GLY A 354 -20.76 -21.41 15.60
C GLY A 354 -19.40 -20.82 15.99
N PHE A 355 -18.31 -21.53 15.75
CA PHE A 355 -16.96 -20.98 15.95
C PHE A 355 -16.63 -19.91 14.90
N TRP A 356 -16.90 -20.22 13.64
CA TRP A 356 -16.56 -19.32 12.54
C TRP A 356 -17.65 -18.27 12.33
N LYS A 357 -17.26 -17.01 12.28
CA LYS A 357 -18.14 -15.90 11.92
C LYS A 357 -17.90 -15.51 10.47
N ASP A 358 -18.93 -15.52 9.66
CA ASP A 358 -18.85 -15.05 8.27
C ASP A 358 -18.45 -13.57 8.20
N ALA A 359 -17.92 -13.16 7.06
CA ALA A 359 -17.62 -11.76 6.82
C ALA A 359 -18.88 -10.90 6.92
N PRO A 360 -18.80 -9.72 7.53
CA PRO A 360 -19.94 -8.81 7.57
C PRO A 360 -20.33 -8.41 6.14
N VAL A 361 -21.64 -8.27 5.93
CA VAL A 361 -22.17 -7.79 4.65
C VAL A 361 -21.79 -6.33 4.47
N LEU A 362 -21.08 -6.03 3.40
CA LEU A 362 -20.75 -4.67 3.03
C LEU A 362 -21.90 -4.08 2.18
N ASP A 363 -22.88 -3.54 2.88
CA ASP A 363 -23.99 -2.81 2.25
C ASP A 363 -23.56 -1.42 1.76
N ARG A 364 -24.48 -0.65 1.20
CA ARG A 364 -24.20 0.70 0.69
C ARG A 364 -23.60 1.61 1.77
N GLN A 365 -24.11 1.58 3.01
CA GLN A 365 -23.62 2.44 4.09
C GLN A 365 -22.18 2.09 4.48
N ALA A 366 -21.86 0.79 4.57
CA ALA A 366 -20.52 0.32 4.83
C ALA A 366 -19.57 0.78 3.71
N MET A 367 -19.98 0.65 2.45
CA MET A 367 -19.17 1.10 1.30
C MET A 367 -18.96 2.62 1.29
N VAL A 368 -20.01 3.41 1.57
CA VAL A 368 -19.89 4.88 1.70
C VAL A 368 -18.88 5.24 2.79
N LYS A 369 -18.93 4.58 3.95
CA LYS A 369 -17.97 4.79 5.04
C LYS A 369 -16.52 4.56 4.59
N LEU A 370 -16.27 3.43 3.92
CA LEU A 370 -14.94 3.08 3.39
C LEU A 370 -14.43 4.14 2.41
N PHE A 371 -15.29 4.57 1.49
CA PHE A 371 -14.93 5.54 0.46
C PHE A 371 -14.79 6.96 1.00
N THR A 372 -15.66 7.36 1.93
CA THR A 372 -15.55 8.64 2.64
C THR A 372 -14.24 8.72 3.40
N TYR A 373 -13.83 7.64 4.09
CA TYR A 373 -12.52 7.60 4.75
C TYR A 373 -11.38 7.82 3.74
N ALA A 374 -11.40 7.11 2.61
CA ALA A 374 -10.39 7.24 1.58
C ALA A 374 -10.29 8.67 1.04
N ILE A 375 -11.43 9.31 0.79
CA ILE A 375 -11.51 10.68 0.30
C ILE A 375 -10.99 11.68 1.36
N ARG A 376 -11.43 11.58 2.61
CA ARG A 376 -11.01 12.44 3.73
C ARG A 376 -9.53 12.33 4.01
N SER A 377 -8.99 11.10 3.96
CA SER A 377 -7.55 10.86 4.10
C SER A 377 -6.74 11.36 2.90
N ARG A 378 -7.40 11.85 1.84
CA ARG A 378 -6.80 12.28 0.57
C ARG A 378 -5.98 11.18 -0.09
N PHE A 379 -6.38 9.91 0.09
CA PHE A 379 -5.64 8.73 -0.37
C PHE A 379 -4.17 8.77 0.07
N ARG A 380 -3.90 9.38 1.20
CA ARG A 380 -2.57 9.32 1.78
C ARG A 380 -2.37 7.89 2.21
N ASP A 381 -1.38 7.22 1.63
CA ASP A 381 -0.87 6.00 2.21
C ASP A 381 -0.40 6.42 3.61
N THR A 382 -1.27 6.22 4.57
CA THR A 382 -0.96 6.54 5.95
C THR A 382 0.02 5.47 6.42
N THR A 383 1.31 5.70 6.19
CA THR A 383 2.23 5.33 7.23
C THR A 383 1.71 6.05 8.46
N PRO A 384 1.55 5.38 9.57
CA PRO A 384 0.96 5.95 10.78
C PRO A 384 1.94 6.88 11.50
N PHE A 385 2.60 7.75 10.75
CA PHE A 385 3.35 8.83 11.32
C PHE A 385 2.33 9.90 11.66
N PRO A 386 2.09 10.18 12.93
CA PRO A 386 1.27 11.31 13.31
C PRO A 386 1.85 12.52 12.58
N VAL A 387 0.98 13.28 11.92
CA VAL A 387 1.39 14.63 11.51
C VAL A 387 1.72 15.34 12.80
N PRO A 388 2.99 15.68 13.07
CA PRO A 388 3.33 16.36 14.30
C PRO A 388 2.56 17.66 14.30
N THR A 389 1.80 17.90 15.32
CA THR A 389 1.17 19.20 15.57
C THR A 389 2.22 20.27 15.90
N ASN A 390 3.42 19.83 16.29
CA ASN A 390 4.60 20.69 16.50
C ASN A 390 5.85 19.96 16.00
N GLU A 391 6.75 20.66 15.31
CA GLU A 391 8.04 20.15 14.85
C GLU A 391 8.93 19.61 15.99
N ALA A 392 8.69 20.04 17.24
CA ALA A 392 9.41 19.59 18.43
C ALA A 392 9.00 18.21 18.96
N ASP A 393 7.88 17.64 18.51
CA ASP A 393 7.34 16.37 19.00
C ASP A 393 7.79 15.14 18.18
N LEU A 394 8.77 15.29 17.29
CA LEU A 394 9.34 14.21 16.48
C LEU A 394 10.44 13.48 17.25
N PRO A 395 10.17 12.32 17.87
CA PRO A 395 11.23 11.58 18.54
C PRO A 395 12.23 11.05 17.50
N GLY A 396 13.40 11.67 17.46
CA GLY A 396 14.55 11.17 16.72
C GLY A 396 14.55 11.41 15.21
N MET A 397 13.72 12.31 14.70
CA MET A 397 13.80 12.76 13.33
C MET A 397 14.64 14.03 13.24
N GLU A 398 15.91 13.85 13.04
CA GLU A 398 16.76 14.89 12.52
C GLU A 398 16.45 15.01 11.01
N ASN A 399 15.56 15.91 10.69
CA ASN A 399 15.16 16.41 9.37
C ASN A 399 14.33 15.48 8.44
N PRO A 400 13.13 15.94 7.99
CA PRO A 400 12.49 15.40 6.80
C PRO A 400 13.40 15.60 5.58
N LEU A 401 13.22 14.80 4.51
CA LEU A 401 13.97 14.98 3.28
C LEU A 401 13.92 16.46 2.85
N PRO A 402 15.04 17.06 2.51
CA PRO A 402 15.11 18.46 2.10
C PRO A 402 14.60 18.67 0.67
N ILE A 403 13.41 18.16 0.37
CA ILE A 403 12.82 18.15 -0.98
C ILE A 403 12.73 19.55 -1.57
N GLN A 404 12.40 20.55 -0.75
CA GLN A 404 12.37 21.93 -1.22
C GLN A 404 13.76 22.40 -1.69
N ILE A 405 14.79 22.08 -0.92
CA ILE A 405 16.18 22.43 -1.28
C ILE A 405 16.58 21.72 -2.58
N TRP A 406 16.26 20.43 -2.70
CA TRP A 406 16.59 19.65 -3.90
C TRP A 406 15.89 20.20 -5.15
N ILE A 407 14.62 20.60 -5.01
CA ILE A 407 13.86 21.22 -6.11
C ILE A 407 14.45 22.57 -6.47
N ASP A 408 14.78 23.42 -5.49
CA ASP A 408 15.35 24.74 -5.73
C ASP A 408 16.71 24.63 -6.43
N GLU A 409 17.59 23.73 -5.98
CA GLU A 409 18.89 23.48 -6.59
C GLU A 409 18.76 22.84 -8.00
N PHE A 410 17.80 21.92 -8.20
CA PHE A 410 17.51 21.38 -9.54
C PHE A 410 17.12 22.50 -10.51
N LEU A 411 16.23 23.39 -10.07
CA LEU A 411 15.77 24.49 -10.91
C LEU A 411 16.89 25.52 -11.20
N GLU A 412 17.78 25.77 -10.24
CA GLU A 412 18.94 26.66 -10.43
C GLU A 412 19.97 26.03 -11.36
N GLY A 413 20.26 24.74 -11.21
CA GLY A 413 21.22 24.01 -12.05
C GLY A 413 20.76 23.87 -13.51
N ASN A 414 19.45 23.77 -13.74
CA ASN A 414 18.86 23.57 -15.06
C ASN A 414 18.33 24.83 -15.74
N ALA A 415 18.44 26.01 -15.12
CA ALA A 415 17.90 27.27 -15.65
C ALA A 415 18.39 27.61 -17.07
N ASN A 416 19.54 27.08 -17.49
CA ASN A 416 20.16 27.31 -18.80
C ASN A 416 20.37 26.01 -19.60
N SER A 417 19.67 24.90 -19.27
CA SER A 417 19.85 23.64 -19.97
C SER A 417 19.20 23.65 -21.35
N PRO A 418 19.95 23.38 -22.44
CA PRO A 418 19.42 23.31 -23.80
C PRO A 418 18.34 22.25 -23.97
N LYS A 419 18.35 21.18 -23.17
CA LYS A 419 17.36 20.10 -23.19
C LYS A 419 15.96 20.57 -22.79
N LEU A 420 15.88 21.58 -21.92
CA LEU A 420 14.62 22.19 -21.52
C LEU A 420 14.08 23.18 -22.56
N ASP A 421 14.93 23.64 -23.51
CA ASP A 421 14.54 24.59 -24.56
C ASP A 421 13.60 23.98 -25.62
N GLU A 422 13.65 22.67 -25.79
CA GLU A 422 12.84 21.94 -26.76
C GLU A 422 11.47 21.49 -26.22
N LEU A 423 11.20 21.71 -24.92
CA LEU A 423 9.97 21.25 -24.28
C LEU A 423 8.90 22.35 -24.26
N ASP A 424 7.75 22.04 -24.85
CA ASP A 424 6.58 22.94 -24.92
C ASP A 424 5.92 23.18 -23.54
N ALA A 425 6.22 22.34 -22.53
CA ALA A 425 5.70 22.45 -21.18
C ALA A 425 6.62 23.27 -20.29
N SER A 426 6.24 24.51 -20.04
CA SER A 426 7.04 25.45 -19.25
C SER A 426 6.97 25.25 -17.73
N ALA A 427 5.99 24.53 -17.21
CA ALA A 427 5.83 24.31 -15.76
C ALA A 427 4.80 23.21 -15.42
N PHE A 428 4.93 22.58 -14.23
CA PHE A 428 3.88 21.77 -13.63
C PHE A 428 3.84 21.94 -12.10
N GLN A 429 2.75 21.53 -11.47
CA GLN A 429 2.65 21.45 -10.02
C GLN A 429 2.98 20.04 -9.56
N LEU A 430 4.02 19.89 -8.75
CA LEU A 430 4.32 18.64 -8.04
C LEU A 430 3.57 18.66 -6.71
N ARG A 431 2.74 17.65 -6.46
CA ARG A 431 2.00 17.46 -5.21
C ARG A 431 2.38 16.14 -4.59
N LEU A 432 3.11 16.17 -3.49
CA LEU A 432 3.45 14.99 -2.70
C LEU A 432 2.57 14.97 -1.45
N SER A 433 1.76 13.92 -1.29
CA SER A 433 0.91 13.74 -0.12
C SER A 433 1.60 12.83 0.90
N GLY A 434 1.42 13.10 2.19
CA GLY A 434 2.05 12.35 3.27
C GLY A 434 3.05 13.18 4.07
N PHE A 435 3.72 12.52 5.03
CA PHE A 435 4.69 13.19 5.89
C PHE A 435 5.91 13.69 5.08
N GLY A 436 6.34 14.93 5.33
CA GLY A 436 7.39 15.58 4.55
C GLY A 436 6.98 16.00 3.14
N GLY A 437 5.72 15.75 2.74
CA GLY A 437 5.17 16.15 1.46
C GLY A 437 4.77 17.63 1.41
N GLY A 438 4.44 18.09 0.21
CA GLY A 438 4.08 19.49 -0.03
C GLY A 438 3.58 19.72 -1.46
N ASN A 439 3.49 21.00 -1.82
CA ASN A 439 3.13 21.42 -3.16
C ASN A 439 4.20 22.37 -3.69
N TRP A 440 4.81 22.01 -4.82
CA TRP A 440 5.83 22.80 -5.47
C TRP A 440 5.41 23.14 -6.89
N LYS A 441 5.75 24.34 -7.34
CA LYS A 441 5.64 24.72 -8.74
C LYS A 441 7.02 24.47 -9.37
N ILE A 442 7.10 23.52 -10.26
CA ILE A 442 8.29 23.20 -11.03
C ILE A 442 8.18 24.00 -12.33
N ALA A 443 8.98 25.02 -12.51
CA ALA A 443 8.94 25.89 -13.67
C ALA A 443 10.35 26.18 -14.17
N ARG A 444 10.50 26.27 -15.46
CA ARG A 444 11.76 26.54 -16.15
C ARG A 444 12.38 27.91 -15.82
N SER A 445 11.56 28.89 -15.48
CA SER A 445 12.00 30.25 -15.15
C SER A 445 11.19 30.81 -14.00
N LYS A 446 11.85 31.57 -13.11
CA LYS A 446 11.19 32.29 -12.00
C LYS A 446 10.14 33.30 -12.51
N ASP A 447 10.29 33.75 -13.74
CA ASP A 447 9.37 34.73 -14.41
C ASP A 447 8.25 34.08 -15.23
N ALA A 448 8.14 32.76 -15.23
CA ALA A 448 7.06 32.06 -15.91
C ALA A 448 5.73 32.39 -15.25
N SER A 449 5.12 33.50 -15.67
CA SER A 449 3.77 33.96 -15.26
C SER A 449 2.65 33.09 -15.85
N GLY A 450 2.99 32.14 -16.74
CA GLY A 450 2.05 31.17 -17.31
C GLY A 450 1.63 30.16 -16.23
N VAL A 451 0.35 30.11 -15.92
CA VAL A 451 -0.22 29.06 -15.07
C VAL A 451 -0.11 27.77 -15.84
N SER A 452 0.80 26.88 -15.41
CA SER A 452 0.80 25.52 -15.93
C SER A 452 -0.44 24.80 -15.43
N ASN A 453 -1.22 24.29 -16.35
CA ASN A 453 -2.37 23.45 -16.04
C ASN A 453 -1.96 22.00 -15.71
N ALA A 454 -0.68 21.68 -15.78
CA ALA A 454 -0.16 20.34 -15.50
C ALA A 454 0.02 20.14 -14.00
N VAL A 455 -0.47 19.01 -13.48
CA VAL A 455 -0.32 18.58 -12.09
C VAL A 455 0.20 17.16 -12.05
N VAL A 456 1.28 16.95 -11.33
CA VAL A 456 1.78 15.62 -10.96
C VAL A 456 1.46 15.39 -9.49
N HIS A 457 0.71 14.35 -9.19
CA HIS A 457 0.34 14.02 -7.82
C HIS A 457 0.71 12.56 -7.50
N MET A 458 1.42 12.36 -6.39
CA MET A 458 1.72 11.03 -5.83
C MET A 458 1.88 11.13 -4.32
N SER A 459 1.96 9.96 -3.64
CA SER A 459 2.30 9.92 -2.21
C SER A 459 3.80 10.08 -1.99
N MET A 460 4.19 10.51 -0.78
CA MET A 460 5.61 10.50 -0.37
C MET A 460 6.20 9.09 -0.42
N ASP A 461 5.42 8.05 -0.11
CA ASP A 461 5.85 6.67 -0.25
C ASP A 461 6.19 6.32 -1.70
N SER A 462 5.34 6.76 -2.66
CA SER A 462 5.61 6.58 -4.09
C SER A 462 6.83 7.36 -4.54
N TRP A 463 7.05 8.56 -3.98
CA TRP A 463 8.27 9.34 -4.22
C TRP A 463 9.51 8.62 -3.71
N TYR A 464 9.47 8.06 -2.47
CA TYR A 464 10.56 7.23 -1.94
C TYR A 464 10.82 5.98 -2.80
N ASP A 465 9.75 5.30 -3.24
CA ASP A 465 9.88 4.14 -4.13
C ASP A 465 10.60 4.50 -5.45
N LEU A 466 10.41 5.74 -5.96
CA LEU A 466 11.15 6.26 -7.12
C LEU A 466 12.61 6.54 -6.79
N LEU A 467 12.90 7.15 -5.65
CA LEU A 467 14.28 7.46 -5.22
C LEU A 467 15.10 6.20 -4.94
N GLU A 468 14.48 5.19 -4.33
CA GLU A 468 15.09 3.88 -4.06
C GLU A 468 15.16 2.98 -5.30
N THR A 469 14.78 3.47 -6.48
CA THR A 469 14.73 2.71 -7.75
C THR A 469 13.87 1.44 -7.70
N THR A 470 12.98 1.32 -6.72
CA THR A 470 12.08 0.17 -6.58
C THR A 470 10.90 0.21 -7.55
N THR A 471 10.71 1.36 -8.21
CA THR A 471 9.64 1.56 -9.21
C THR A 471 10.07 2.58 -10.27
N SER A 472 9.27 2.70 -11.33
CA SER A 472 9.41 3.72 -12.36
C SER A 472 8.19 4.65 -12.38
N VAL A 473 8.36 5.83 -12.99
CA VAL A 473 7.26 6.79 -13.20
C VAL A 473 6.13 6.15 -13.99
N THR A 474 6.45 5.41 -15.04
CA THR A 474 5.46 4.67 -15.86
C THR A 474 4.70 3.66 -15.02
N SER A 475 5.40 2.86 -14.22
CA SER A 475 4.78 1.87 -13.34
C SER A 475 3.85 2.51 -12.29
N LEU A 476 4.22 3.67 -11.74
CA LEU A 476 3.35 4.39 -10.80
C LEU A 476 2.11 4.98 -11.48
N LEU A 477 2.24 5.44 -12.73
CA LEU A 477 1.10 5.89 -13.54
C LEU A 477 0.13 4.74 -13.79
N GLU A 478 0.63 3.59 -14.26
CA GLU A 478 -0.16 2.39 -14.51
C GLU A 478 -0.85 1.86 -13.25
N GLN A 479 -0.21 1.98 -12.10
CA GLN A 479 -0.78 1.60 -10.80
C GLN A 479 -1.75 2.65 -10.22
N GLY A 480 -1.96 3.79 -10.89
CA GLY A 480 -2.74 4.90 -10.35
C GLY A 480 -2.15 5.54 -9.07
N LYS A 481 -0.90 5.23 -8.75
CA LYS A 481 -0.18 5.81 -7.61
C LYS A 481 0.45 7.16 -7.93
N LEU A 482 0.65 7.44 -9.21
CA LEU A 482 1.00 8.74 -9.74
C LEU A 482 -0.15 9.18 -10.66
N VAL A 483 -0.64 10.37 -10.43
CA VAL A 483 -1.68 10.99 -11.26
C VAL A 483 -1.05 12.17 -11.99
N LEU A 484 -1.08 12.11 -13.32
CA LEU A 484 -0.62 13.18 -14.20
C LEU A 484 -1.84 13.83 -14.88
N ILE A 485 -2.08 15.07 -14.56
CA ILE A 485 -3.12 15.91 -15.20
C ILE A 485 -2.39 16.89 -16.09
N THR A 486 -2.56 16.79 -17.40
CA THR A 486 -1.94 17.69 -18.38
C THR A 486 -2.65 17.55 -19.73
N ASP A 487 -2.53 18.56 -20.59
CA ASP A 487 -2.95 18.43 -21.98
C ASP A 487 -2.00 17.51 -22.78
N LYS A 488 -2.48 17.02 -23.92
CA LYS A 488 -1.75 16.06 -24.75
C LYS A 488 -0.41 16.61 -25.27
N ALA A 489 -0.37 17.92 -25.57
CA ALA A 489 0.84 18.53 -26.13
C ALA A 489 1.93 18.68 -25.03
N ALA A 490 1.54 19.07 -23.82
CA ALA A 490 2.47 19.27 -22.71
C ALA A 490 2.92 17.95 -22.03
N ARG A 491 2.23 16.83 -22.26
CA ARG A 491 2.47 15.57 -21.54
C ARG A 491 3.92 15.07 -21.63
N THR A 492 4.48 15.05 -22.83
CA THR A 492 5.86 14.58 -23.04
C THR A 492 6.85 15.46 -22.29
N GLY A 493 6.69 16.78 -22.36
CA GLY A 493 7.54 17.72 -21.66
C GLY A 493 7.46 17.59 -20.14
N VAL A 494 6.25 17.47 -19.58
CA VAL A 494 6.04 17.27 -18.14
C VAL A 494 6.67 15.95 -17.67
N MET A 495 6.50 14.87 -18.44
CA MET A 495 7.09 13.57 -18.11
C MET A 495 8.62 13.61 -18.15
N THR A 496 9.21 14.25 -19.14
CA THR A 496 10.66 14.40 -19.24
C THR A 496 11.20 15.20 -18.06
N LEU A 497 10.60 16.34 -17.74
CA LEU A 497 11.02 17.17 -16.62
C LEU A 497 10.84 16.47 -15.26
N LEU A 498 9.77 15.69 -15.10
CA LEU A 498 9.55 14.89 -13.91
C LEU A 498 10.62 13.79 -13.74
N ILE A 499 10.97 13.11 -14.82
CA ILE A 499 12.02 12.07 -14.79
C ILE A 499 13.36 12.68 -14.45
N GLU A 500 13.73 13.81 -15.04
CA GLU A 500 14.97 14.52 -14.73
C GLU A 500 15.03 14.97 -13.27
N LEU A 501 13.94 15.51 -12.74
CA LEU A 501 13.83 15.86 -11.32
C LEU A 501 14.00 14.65 -10.40
N ILE A 502 13.45 13.50 -10.78
CA ILE A 502 13.60 12.27 -9.99
C ILE A 502 15.04 11.76 -10.05
N GLU A 503 15.67 11.76 -11.20
CA GLU A 503 17.07 11.29 -11.33
C GLU A 503 18.04 12.19 -10.55
N ASP A 504 17.87 13.51 -10.60
CA ASP A 504 18.64 14.46 -9.76
C ASP A 504 18.38 14.20 -8.26
N SER A 505 17.11 13.99 -7.89
CA SER A 505 16.74 13.69 -6.51
C SER A 505 17.28 12.34 -6.01
N LYS A 506 17.45 11.35 -6.87
CA LYS A 506 18.09 10.05 -6.52
C LYS A 506 19.55 10.22 -6.13
N GLU A 507 20.30 10.98 -6.89
CA GLU A 507 21.70 11.25 -6.59
C GLU A 507 21.84 11.92 -5.21
N ARG A 508 21.02 12.92 -4.94
CA ARG A 508 20.97 13.63 -3.65
C ARG A 508 20.51 12.73 -2.51
N PHE A 509 19.53 11.87 -2.75
CA PHE A 509 19.04 10.91 -1.77
C PHE A 509 20.11 9.88 -1.38
N THR A 510 20.90 9.41 -2.34
CA THR A 510 22.01 8.50 -2.08
C THR A 510 23.07 9.17 -1.20
N ASN A 511 23.49 10.38 -1.54
CA ASN A 511 24.45 11.17 -0.75
C ASN A 511 23.91 11.46 0.68
N TYR A 512 22.61 11.74 0.79
CA TYR A 512 21.94 11.94 2.09
C TYR A 512 21.98 10.69 2.98
N GLN A 513 21.81 9.49 2.38
CA GLN A 513 21.89 8.22 3.13
C GLN A 513 23.31 7.86 3.55
N GLU A 514 24.33 8.27 2.79
CA GLU A 514 25.75 8.03 3.10
C GLU A 514 26.31 8.98 4.17
N GLY A 515 25.52 9.94 4.65
CA GLY A 515 25.89 10.84 5.74
C GLY A 515 26.59 12.12 5.30
N ASP A 516 26.70 12.37 4.00
CA ASP A 516 27.11 13.67 3.45
C ASP A 516 25.95 14.67 3.53
N LEU A 517 25.68 15.17 4.73
CA LEU A 517 24.72 16.26 4.91
C LEU A 517 25.28 17.52 4.24
N PRO A 518 24.56 18.15 3.30
CA PRO A 518 24.88 19.51 2.92
C PRO A 518 24.84 20.36 4.19
N SER A 519 25.89 21.13 4.44
CA SER A 519 25.99 22.05 5.58
C SER A 519 24.70 22.86 5.65
N VAL A 520 23.92 22.64 6.71
CA VAL A 520 22.65 23.35 6.95
C VAL A 520 22.93 24.85 6.87
N LEU A 521 22.44 25.49 5.81
CA LEU A 521 22.41 26.94 5.77
C LEU A 521 21.47 27.40 6.90
N PRO A 522 21.84 28.42 7.71
CA PRO A 522 21.02 28.89 8.80
C PRO A 522 19.64 29.29 8.26
N ILE A 523 18.61 28.80 8.90
CA ILE A 523 17.21 29.21 8.64
C ILE A 523 17.18 30.73 8.77
N ASP A 524 17.10 31.39 7.65
CA ASP A 524 17.14 32.84 7.58
C ASP A 524 15.86 33.41 8.22
N GLN A 525 16.05 34.35 9.15
CA GLN A 525 15.05 34.98 10.02
C GLN A 525 14.05 35.88 9.25
N HIS A 526 13.65 35.56 8.03
CA HIS A 526 12.74 36.37 7.20
C HIS A 526 11.27 35.95 7.24
N ARG A 527 10.79 35.30 8.33
CA ARG A 527 9.35 35.24 8.64
C ARG A 527 8.95 36.23 9.73
N LYS A 528 9.23 37.54 9.55
CA LYS A 528 8.49 38.62 10.22
C LYS A 528 7.56 39.28 9.21
N GLY A 529 6.33 38.86 9.17
CA GLY A 529 5.28 39.41 8.33
C GLY A 529 3.94 38.68 8.54
N GLY A 530 3.62 38.41 9.81
CA GLY A 530 2.32 37.87 10.16
C GLY A 530 1.20 38.87 9.92
N ARG A 531 0.19 38.52 9.13
CA ARG A 531 -1.15 39.08 9.29
C ARG A 531 -2.03 38.07 9.98
N ARG A 532 -2.42 38.42 11.21
CA ARG A 532 -3.56 37.81 11.91
C ARG A 532 -4.80 38.05 11.07
N PHE A 533 -5.56 37.02 10.84
CA PHE A 533 -7.00 37.14 10.61
C PHE A 533 -7.73 36.29 11.62
N ALA A 534 -8.69 36.96 12.22
CA ALA A 534 -9.61 36.45 13.23
C ALA A 534 -10.53 35.36 12.67
#